data_f7aff1a72572e4ae38a6e2ad50600adc
#
_entry.id   f7aff1a72572e4ae38a6e2ad50600adc
#
_cell.length_a   1.000
_cell.length_b   1.000
_cell.length_c   1.000
_cell.angle_alpha   90.00
_cell.angle_beta   90.00
_cell.angle_gamma   90.00
#
_symmetry.space_group_name_H-M   'P 1'
#
loop_
_entity.id
_entity.type
_entity.pdbx_description
1 polymer ?
#
loop_
_entity_poly.entity_id
_entity_poly.type
_entity_poly.pdbx_seq_one_letter_code
_entity_poly.pdbx_strand_id
1 'polypeptide(L)'
;MKKIYDLSLIERNYVAENTVELIFTKPDDYFFKIGQYTFLDVAHKGENKIARALSIASHPDEDILRFVMRISDSDFKTRCLEMKKGDSATITQATGNFGFKFSDKEIVFLISGIGIAPIIPMLMELEKINYQGKVSLFYSNRTLAKTTYHERLQNFNIKNYNYNPVFTGIQPRININLLKEKLDDIYNSNYYIIGTSDFIKTMKTLLEENHIDRNHYLVDNFG
;
A
#
# COMPACT_ATOMS: atom_id res chain seq x y z
N MET A 1 -24.71 8.15 13.43
CA MET A 1 -23.29 8.38 13.71
C MET A 1 -22.48 7.28 13.02
N LYS A 2 -21.31 7.60 12.45
CA LYS A 2 -20.41 6.56 11.91
C LYS A 2 -19.85 5.77 13.09
N LYS A 3 -19.86 4.44 13.01
CA LYS A 3 -19.30 3.56 14.04
C LYS A 3 -17.79 3.84 14.19
N ILE A 4 -17.35 3.94 15.44
CA ILE A 4 -15.94 4.12 15.81
C ILE A 4 -15.55 2.87 16.61
N TYR A 5 -14.31 2.41 16.41
CA TYR A 5 -13.76 1.23 17.02
C TYR A 5 -12.50 1.58 17.81
N ASP A 6 -12.39 1.05 19.01
CA ASP A 6 -11.22 1.20 19.85
C ASP A 6 -10.14 0.19 19.47
N LEU A 7 -8.90 0.65 19.42
CA LEU A 7 -7.72 -0.15 19.16
C LEU A 7 -6.72 -0.01 20.31
N SER A 8 -5.86 -1.01 20.48
CA SER A 8 -4.68 -0.92 21.34
C SER A 8 -3.42 -1.19 20.53
N LEU A 9 -2.40 -0.36 20.69
CA LEU A 9 -1.11 -0.54 20.02
C LEU A 9 -0.42 -1.81 20.56
N ILE A 10 -0.11 -2.74 19.67
CA ILE A 10 0.63 -3.97 19.99
C ILE A 10 2.13 -3.72 19.84
N GLU A 11 2.51 -3.10 18.70
CA GLU A 11 3.91 -2.95 18.33
C GLU A 11 4.10 -1.80 17.34
N ARG A 12 5.31 -1.24 17.34
CA ARG A 12 5.78 -0.26 16.35
C ARG A 12 7.14 -0.69 15.83
N ASN A 13 7.24 -0.90 14.51
CA ASN A 13 8.44 -1.37 13.83
C ASN A 13 8.95 -0.34 12.82
N TYR A 14 10.27 -0.18 12.73
CA TYR A 14 10.89 0.55 11.61
C TYR A 14 11.08 -0.42 10.45
N VAL A 15 10.33 -0.21 9.36
CA VAL A 15 10.26 -1.11 8.20
C VAL A 15 11.03 -0.59 6.98
N ALA A 16 11.54 0.62 7.06
CA ALA A 16 12.50 1.25 6.13
C ALA A 16 13.04 2.54 6.74
N GLU A 17 14.02 3.18 6.10
CA GLU A 17 14.48 4.52 6.50
C GLU A 17 13.32 5.51 6.56
N ASN A 18 13.14 6.17 7.72
CA ASN A 18 12.05 7.11 7.99
C ASN A 18 10.64 6.54 7.72
N THR A 19 10.45 5.25 7.96
CA THR A 19 9.15 4.60 7.75
C THR A 19 8.83 3.66 8.90
N VAL A 20 7.66 3.82 9.49
CA VAL A 20 7.20 2.97 10.58
C VAL A 20 5.93 2.23 10.19
N GLU A 21 5.82 1.02 10.71
CA GLU A 21 4.63 0.21 10.78
C GLU A 21 4.07 0.27 12.21
N LEU A 22 2.77 0.50 12.32
CA LEU A 22 2.03 0.43 13.57
C LEU A 22 1.11 -0.80 13.50
N ILE A 23 1.19 -1.65 14.50
CA ILE A 23 0.39 -2.86 14.62
C ILE A 23 -0.57 -2.68 15.80
N PHE A 24 -1.86 -2.79 15.52
CA PHE A 24 -2.93 -2.66 16.51
C PHE A 24 -3.76 -3.95 16.61
N THR A 25 -4.47 -4.09 17.71
CA THR A 25 -5.55 -5.08 17.83
C THR A 25 -6.61 -4.82 16.77
N LYS A 26 -7.22 -5.90 16.22
CA LYS A 26 -8.40 -5.79 15.35
C LYS A 26 -9.62 -6.14 16.17
N PRO A 27 -10.64 -5.25 16.28
CA PRO A 27 -11.91 -5.59 16.93
C PRO A 27 -12.63 -6.73 16.19
N ASP A 28 -13.26 -7.65 16.91
CA ASP A 28 -13.91 -8.84 16.34
C ASP A 28 -15.00 -8.48 15.30
N ASP A 29 -15.64 -7.34 15.48
CA ASP A 29 -16.70 -6.84 14.60
C ASP A 29 -16.21 -5.79 13.59
N TYR A 30 -14.89 -5.67 13.39
CA TYR A 30 -14.30 -4.81 12.37
C TYR A 30 -14.02 -5.56 11.08
N PHE A 31 -14.87 -5.34 10.08
CA PHE A 31 -14.75 -5.95 8.77
C PHE A 31 -14.31 -4.94 7.72
N PHE A 32 -13.40 -5.37 6.86
CA PHE A 32 -12.90 -4.56 5.76
C PHE A 32 -12.55 -5.45 4.55
N LYS A 33 -12.40 -4.82 3.39
CA LYS A 33 -11.94 -5.46 2.15
C LYS A 33 -10.51 -5.01 1.84
N ILE A 34 -9.76 -5.86 1.18
CA ILE A 34 -8.42 -5.53 0.67
C ILE A 34 -8.48 -4.25 -0.17
N GLY A 35 -7.52 -3.35 0.06
CA GLY A 35 -7.42 -2.05 -0.62
C GLY A 35 -8.22 -0.92 0.02
N GLN A 36 -8.97 -1.19 1.09
CA GLN A 36 -9.65 -0.15 1.85
C GLN A 36 -8.70 0.61 2.79
N TYR A 37 -9.12 1.80 3.17
CA TYR A 37 -8.49 2.65 4.18
C TYR A 37 -9.46 2.99 5.30
N THR A 38 -8.94 3.51 6.40
CA THR A 38 -9.72 4.06 7.51
C THR A 38 -9.10 5.36 8.01
N PHE A 39 -9.82 6.11 8.83
CA PHE A 39 -9.26 7.23 9.56
C PHE A 39 -8.80 6.74 10.92
N LEU A 40 -7.48 6.71 11.13
CA LEU A 40 -6.85 6.43 12.42
C LEU A 40 -6.76 7.74 13.20
N ASP A 41 -7.31 7.77 14.40
CA ASP A 41 -7.25 8.89 15.35
C ASP A 41 -6.42 8.46 16.57
N VAL A 42 -5.37 9.23 16.86
CA VAL A 42 -4.40 8.97 17.93
C VAL A 42 -4.48 10.04 19.04
N ALA A 43 -5.54 10.84 19.07
CA ALA A 43 -5.79 11.77 20.15
C ALA A 43 -6.06 11.03 21.47
N HIS A 44 -5.61 11.61 22.59
CA HIS A 44 -6.01 11.13 23.90
C HIS A 44 -7.48 11.46 24.19
N LYS A 45 -8.08 10.71 25.07
CA LYS A 45 -9.47 10.93 25.48
C LYS A 45 -9.66 12.36 25.99
N GLY A 46 -10.56 13.11 25.35
CA GLY A 46 -10.85 14.51 25.69
C GLY A 46 -10.05 15.56 24.91
N GLU A 47 -9.09 15.14 24.09
CA GLU A 47 -8.38 16.02 23.15
C GLU A 47 -9.16 16.22 21.84
N ASN A 48 -8.76 17.23 21.09
CA ASN A 48 -9.22 17.38 19.71
C ASN A 48 -8.67 16.25 18.84
N LYS A 49 -9.44 15.86 17.80
CA LYS A 49 -9.04 14.80 16.87
C LYS A 49 -7.68 15.06 16.24
N ILE A 50 -6.84 14.02 16.28
CA ILE A 50 -5.56 13.95 15.57
C ILE A 50 -5.61 12.74 14.64
N ALA A 51 -6.32 12.87 13.51
CA ALA A 51 -6.65 11.76 12.64
C ALA A 51 -6.08 11.91 11.22
N ARG A 52 -5.74 10.77 10.61
CA ARG A 52 -5.33 10.67 9.20
C ARG A 52 -5.95 9.44 8.53
N ALA A 53 -6.26 9.57 7.23
CA ALA A 53 -6.60 8.44 6.40
C ALA A 53 -5.35 7.59 6.16
N LEU A 54 -5.44 6.30 6.47
CA LEU A 54 -4.38 5.33 6.26
C LEU A 54 -4.95 4.07 5.62
N SER A 55 -4.28 3.57 4.58
CA SER A 55 -4.62 2.27 3.99
C SER A 55 -4.33 1.15 4.97
N ILE A 56 -5.23 0.18 5.02
CA ILE A 56 -5.06 -1.01 5.86
C ILE A 56 -4.06 -1.93 5.17
N ALA A 57 -2.91 -2.16 5.80
CA ALA A 57 -1.80 -2.96 5.28
C ALA A 57 -1.81 -4.42 5.77
N SER A 58 -2.80 -4.80 6.60
CA SER A 58 -3.07 -6.19 7.00
C SER A 58 -4.05 -6.86 6.04
N HIS A 59 -3.96 -8.21 5.97
CA HIS A 59 -4.98 -9.01 5.30
C HIS A 59 -6.25 -9.09 6.18
N PRO A 60 -7.48 -9.15 5.61
CA PRO A 60 -8.71 -9.25 6.39
C PRO A 60 -8.76 -10.43 7.38
N ASP A 61 -8.09 -11.54 7.07
CA ASP A 61 -8.04 -12.73 7.91
C ASP A 61 -7.03 -12.64 9.07
N GLU A 62 -6.20 -11.60 9.12
CA GLU A 62 -5.31 -11.37 10.26
C GLU A 62 -6.13 -10.82 11.45
N ASP A 63 -5.73 -11.20 12.67
CA ASP A 63 -6.35 -10.70 13.92
C ASP A 63 -5.76 -9.35 14.38
N ILE A 64 -5.06 -8.66 13.48
CA ILE A 64 -4.39 -7.39 13.70
C ILE A 64 -4.69 -6.40 12.58
N LEU A 65 -4.51 -5.11 12.88
CA LEU A 65 -4.51 -4.03 11.89
C LEU A 65 -3.13 -3.43 11.78
N ARG A 66 -2.60 -3.37 10.56
CA ARG A 66 -1.31 -2.75 10.23
C ARG A 66 -1.52 -1.46 9.48
N PHE A 67 -0.81 -0.43 9.91
CA PHE A 67 -0.74 0.84 9.21
C PHE A 67 0.72 1.21 9.00
N VAL A 68 1.04 1.71 7.82
CA VAL A 68 2.41 2.10 7.47
C VAL A 68 2.43 3.57 7.10
N MET A 69 3.39 4.30 7.65
CA MET A 69 3.52 5.73 7.37
C MET A 69 4.97 6.17 7.26
N ARG A 70 5.20 7.20 6.44
CA ARG A 70 6.47 7.92 6.40
C ARG A 70 6.55 8.90 7.57
N ILE A 71 7.68 8.92 8.29
CA ILE A 71 7.95 9.88 9.35
C ILE A 71 8.12 11.27 8.73
N SER A 72 7.48 12.29 9.32
CA SER A 72 7.65 13.71 9.02
C SER A 72 7.08 14.55 10.17
N ASP A 73 7.35 15.85 10.17
CA ASP A 73 6.91 16.79 11.19
C ASP A 73 5.41 17.09 11.06
N SER A 74 4.59 16.32 11.76
CA SER A 74 3.16 16.59 11.94
C SER A 74 2.68 16.02 13.26
N ASP A 75 1.72 16.65 13.90
CA ASP A 75 1.17 16.25 15.21
C ASP A 75 0.73 14.77 15.20
N PHE A 76 0.05 14.32 14.14
CA PHE A 76 -0.36 12.94 14.00
C PHE A 76 0.84 11.97 14.05
N LYS A 77 1.88 12.25 13.28
CA LYS A 77 3.05 11.34 13.17
C LYS A 77 3.90 11.40 14.44
N THR A 78 4.07 12.58 15.03
CA THR A 78 4.73 12.73 16.33
C THR A 78 4.01 11.91 17.38
N ARG A 79 2.68 12.04 17.47
CA ARG A 79 1.87 11.26 18.41
C ARG A 79 2.01 9.75 18.17
N CYS A 80 1.96 9.29 16.91
CA CYS A 80 2.19 7.87 16.58
C CYS A 80 3.57 7.38 17.04
N LEU A 81 4.61 8.22 16.96
CA LEU A 81 5.96 7.87 17.41
C LEU A 81 6.12 7.86 18.93
N GLU A 82 5.31 8.62 19.66
CA GLU A 82 5.29 8.66 21.11
C GLU A 82 4.50 7.51 21.74
N MET A 83 3.55 6.91 21.00
CA MET A 83 2.71 5.81 21.50
C MET A 83 3.56 4.64 21.98
N LYS A 84 3.12 4.03 23.08
CA LYS A 84 3.70 2.83 23.70
C LYS A 84 2.75 1.66 23.54
N LYS A 85 3.27 0.45 23.66
CA LYS A 85 2.44 -0.77 23.71
C LYS A 85 1.33 -0.62 24.76
N GLY A 86 0.10 -0.89 24.34
CA GLY A 86 -1.10 -0.75 25.17
C GLY A 86 -1.82 0.60 25.02
N ASP A 87 -1.19 1.61 24.41
CA ASP A 87 -1.85 2.90 24.19
C ASP A 87 -3.04 2.75 23.23
N SER A 88 -4.07 3.53 23.50
CA SER A 88 -5.33 3.48 22.76
C SER A 88 -5.31 4.40 21.54
N ALA A 89 -5.96 3.95 20.47
CA ALA A 89 -6.32 4.74 19.31
C ALA A 89 -7.74 4.39 18.87
N THR A 90 -8.32 5.16 17.97
CA THR A 90 -9.63 4.81 17.39
C THR A 90 -9.59 4.84 15.89
N ILE A 91 -10.46 4.03 15.25
CA ILE A 91 -10.64 4.04 13.80
C ILE A 91 -12.12 4.17 13.42
N THR A 92 -12.36 4.69 12.23
CA THR A 92 -13.67 4.68 11.61
C THR A 92 -13.93 3.35 10.89
N GLN A 93 -15.17 3.12 10.45
CA GLN A 93 -15.46 2.07 9.49
C GLN A 93 -14.55 2.21 8.25
N ALA A 94 -14.03 1.08 7.76
CA ALA A 94 -13.24 1.03 6.54
C ALA A 94 -14.04 1.52 5.32
N THR A 95 -13.37 2.22 4.44
CA THR A 95 -13.97 2.82 3.23
C THR A 95 -12.97 2.77 2.07
N GLY A 96 -13.43 3.13 0.87
CA GLY A 96 -12.62 3.07 -0.34
C GLY A 96 -13.03 1.92 -1.26
N ASN A 97 -12.76 2.12 -2.55
CA ASN A 97 -13.15 1.19 -3.63
C ASN A 97 -11.95 0.70 -4.44
N PHE A 98 -10.73 0.85 -3.90
CA PHE A 98 -9.54 0.33 -4.54
C PHE A 98 -9.52 -1.19 -4.40
N GLY A 99 -10.30 -1.84 -5.27
CA GLY A 99 -10.54 -3.28 -5.24
C GLY A 99 -9.66 -4.03 -6.22
N PHE A 100 -9.53 -5.32 -5.97
CA PHE A 100 -8.86 -6.26 -6.82
C PHE A 100 -9.82 -6.75 -7.92
N LYS A 101 -9.36 -6.78 -9.18
CA LYS A 101 -10.09 -7.41 -10.28
C LYS A 101 -9.27 -8.59 -10.79
N PHE A 102 -9.76 -9.78 -10.55
CA PHE A 102 -9.20 -10.98 -11.19
C PHE A 102 -9.64 -11.05 -12.64
N SER A 103 -8.69 -11.31 -13.52
CA SER A 103 -8.92 -11.55 -14.94
C SER A 103 -7.79 -12.46 -15.48
N ASP A 104 -7.86 -12.82 -16.74
CA ASP A 104 -6.82 -13.52 -17.49
C ASP A 104 -5.61 -12.63 -17.85
N LYS A 105 -5.71 -11.31 -17.60
CA LYS A 105 -4.66 -10.33 -17.87
C LYS A 105 -3.61 -10.33 -16.77
N GLU A 106 -2.38 -9.97 -17.13
CA GLU A 106 -1.32 -9.73 -16.15
C GLU A 106 -1.69 -8.60 -15.19
N ILE A 107 -1.46 -8.83 -13.89
CA ILE A 107 -1.62 -7.82 -12.84
C ILE A 107 -0.31 -7.05 -12.73
N VAL A 108 -0.35 -5.75 -12.98
CA VAL A 108 0.83 -4.87 -12.93
C VAL A 108 0.65 -3.79 -11.87
N PHE A 109 1.47 -3.83 -10.84
CA PHE A 109 1.52 -2.81 -9.81
C PHE A 109 2.62 -1.78 -10.15
N LEU A 110 2.24 -0.51 -10.33
CA LEU A 110 3.14 0.64 -10.47
C LEU A 110 3.07 1.47 -9.19
N ILE A 111 4.06 1.31 -8.32
CA ILE A 111 3.99 1.80 -6.94
C ILE A 111 5.16 2.72 -6.62
N SER A 112 4.91 3.75 -5.81
CA SER A 112 5.98 4.55 -5.19
C SER A 112 5.80 4.73 -3.69
N GLY A 113 6.92 4.67 -2.97
CA GLY A 113 6.99 4.99 -1.55
C GLY A 113 5.99 4.21 -0.69
N ILE A 114 5.19 4.95 0.10
CA ILE A 114 4.23 4.36 1.04
C ILE A 114 2.99 3.75 0.35
N GLY A 115 2.81 3.97 -0.97
CA GLY A 115 1.76 3.32 -1.75
C GLY A 115 1.82 1.79 -1.75
N ILE A 116 2.88 1.20 -1.20
CA ILE A 116 2.99 -0.25 -0.98
C ILE A 116 2.00 -0.78 0.07
N ALA A 117 1.48 0.07 0.98
CA ALA A 117 0.64 -0.37 2.09
C ALA A 117 -0.58 -1.21 1.66
N PRO A 118 -1.46 -0.77 0.73
CA PRO A 118 -2.61 -1.57 0.29
C PRO A 118 -2.20 -2.73 -0.63
N ILE A 119 -0.97 -2.76 -1.16
CA ILE A 119 -0.51 -3.83 -2.06
C ILE A 119 -0.08 -5.07 -1.26
N ILE A 120 0.43 -4.90 -0.05
CA ILE A 120 0.81 -6.03 0.80
C ILE A 120 -0.34 -7.02 0.99
N PRO A 121 -1.54 -6.63 1.45
CA PRO A 121 -2.66 -7.58 1.57
C PRO A 121 -3.14 -8.11 0.21
N MET A 122 -2.95 -7.38 -0.89
CA MET A 122 -3.24 -7.88 -2.24
C MET A 122 -2.30 -9.05 -2.61
N LEU A 123 -1.00 -8.88 -2.38
CA LEU A 123 -0.02 -9.97 -2.62
C LEU A 123 -0.25 -11.16 -1.69
N MET A 124 -0.61 -10.92 -0.42
CA MET A 124 -0.98 -11.99 0.52
C MET A 124 -2.19 -12.80 0.02
N GLU A 125 -3.21 -12.13 -0.52
CA GLU A 125 -4.36 -12.82 -1.10
C GLU A 125 -3.98 -13.64 -2.33
N LEU A 126 -3.17 -13.10 -3.24
CA LEU A 126 -2.68 -13.84 -4.42
C LEU A 126 -1.88 -15.09 -4.04
N GLU A 127 -1.03 -14.99 -3.01
CA GLU A 127 -0.30 -16.13 -2.45
C GLU A 127 -1.25 -17.15 -1.84
N LYS A 128 -2.20 -16.71 -0.99
CA LYS A 128 -3.18 -17.55 -0.28
C LYS A 128 -4.04 -18.36 -1.24
N ILE A 129 -4.52 -17.75 -2.33
CA ILE A 129 -5.34 -18.46 -3.34
C ILE A 129 -4.52 -19.23 -4.36
N ASN A 130 -3.19 -19.27 -4.20
CA ASN A 130 -2.27 -19.89 -5.16
C ASN A 130 -2.52 -19.40 -6.60
N TYR A 131 -2.54 -18.07 -6.77
CA TYR A 131 -2.84 -17.43 -8.05
C TYR A 131 -1.88 -17.91 -9.16
N GLN A 132 -2.42 -18.31 -10.31
CA GLN A 132 -1.66 -18.88 -11.41
C GLN A 132 -1.31 -17.86 -12.51
N GLY A 133 -1.96 -16.69 -12.52
CA GLY A 133 -1.70 -15.62 -13.48
C GLY A 133 -0.37 -14.89 -13.21
N LYS A 134 0.02 -14.04 -14.14
CA LYS A 134 1.24 -13.22 -14.00
C LYS A 134 0.99 -12.02 -13.11
N VAL A 135 1.97 -11.70 -12.29
CA VAL A 135 1.96 -10.55 -11.37
C VAL A 135 3.30 -9.85 -11.45
N SER A 136 3.32 -8.60 -11.84
CA SER A 136 4.53 -7.78 -11.90
C SER A 136 4.40 -6.56 -10.97
N LEU A 137 5.34 -6.41 -10.04
CA LEU A 137 5.42 -5.27 -9.14
C LEU A 137 6.62 -4.39 -9.51
N PHE A 138 6.36 -3.19 -10.00
CA PHE A 138 7.36 -2.13 -10.17
C PHE A 138 7.28 -1.17 -8.98
N TYR A 139 8.29 -1.20 -8.11
CA TYR A 139 8.30 -0.44 -6.88
C TYR A 139 9.38 0.61 -6.85
N SER A 140 8.99 1.86 -7.08
CA SER A 140 9.88 3.02 -7.19
C SER A 140 10.16 3.65 -5.82
N ASN A 141 11.43 3.68 -5.45
CA ASN A 141 11.95 4.38 -4.28
C ASN A 141 13.27 5.07 -4.63
N ARG A 142 13.73 6.01 -3.79
CA ARG A 142 14.98 6.70 -4.05
C ARG A 142 16.20 5.79 -3.84
N THR A 143 16.14 4.96 -2.77
CA THR A 143 17.23 4.04 -2.39
C THR A 143 16.64 2.74 -1.85
N LEU A 144 17.46 1.70 -1.73
CA LEU A 144 17.11 0.45 -1.07
C LEU A 144 16.67 0.68 0.39
N ALA A 145 17.41 1.51 1.15
CA ALA A 145 17.09 1.81 2.55
C ALA A 145 15.70 2.44 2.74
N LYS A 146 15.16 3.12 1.71
CA LYS A 146 13.80 3.71 1.70
C LYS A 146 12.72 2.78 1.16
N THR A 147 13.07 1.55 0.83
CA THR A 147 12.14 0.56 0.24
C THR A 147 11.49 -0.26 1.32
N THR A 148 10.25 0.09 1.65
CA THR A 148 9.46 -0.58 2.69
C THR A 148 9.19 -2.03 2.29
N TYR A 149 9.41 -2.97 3.21
CA TYR A 149 9.17 -4.42 3.04
C TYR A 149 9.99 -5.07 1.90
N HIS A 150 11.16 -4.53 1.53
CA HIS A 150 11.93 -5.03 0.39
C HIS A 150 12.14 -6.55 0.43
N GLU A 151 12.65 -7.09 1.55
CA GLU A 151 12.90 -8.52 1.72
C GLU A 151 11.61 -9.35 1.65
N ARG A 152 10.53 -8.87 2.27
CA ARG A 152 9.22 -9.53 2.19
C ARG A 152 8.70 -9.60 0.76
N LEU A 153 8.86 -8.51 0.00
CA LEU A 153 8.43 -8.44 -1.40
C LEU A 153 9.21 -9.39 -2.32
N GLN A 154 10.46 -9.69 -2.01
CA GLN A 154 11.26 -10.68 -2.74
C GLN A 154 10.82 -12.12 -2.48
N ASN A 155 10.16 -12.38 -1.35
CA ASN A 155 9.88 -13.73 -0.84
C ASN A 155 8.41 -14.16 -0.92
N PHE A 156 7.53 -13.43 -1.64
CA PHE A 156 6.17 -13.89 -1.91
C PHE A 156 6.19 -15.14 -2.79
N ASN A 157 5.51 -16.20 -2.34
CA ASN A 157 5.40 -17.47 -3.05
C ASN A 157 4.20 -17.46 -4.02
N ILE A 158 4.23 -16.56 -5.00
CA ILE A 158 3.25 -16.49 -6.10
C ILE A 158 3.94 -17.01 -7.36
N LYS A 159 3.36 -18.00 -8.03
CA LYS A 159 3.99 -18.80 -9.10
C LYS A 159 4.67 -17.98 -10.22
N ASN A 160 4.01 -16.91 -10.68
CA ASN A 160 4.50 -16.08 -11.80
C ASN A 160 4.66 -14.63 -11.32
N TYR A 161 5.31 -14.44 -10.17
CA TYR A 161 5.55 -13.14 -9.58
C TYR A 161 6.91 -12.58 -9.96
N ASN A 162 6.91 -11.33 -10.45
CA ASN A 162 8.10 -10.58 -10.81
C ASN A 162 8.18 -9.30 -9.97
N TYR A 163 9.11 -9.25 -9.01
CA TYR A 163 9.40 -8.06 -8.26
C TYR A 163 10.51 -7.23 -8.93
N ASN A 164 10.18 -6.02 -9.36
CA ASN A 164 11.06 -5.09 -10.07
C ASN A 164 11.28 -3.82 -9.22
N PRO A 165 12.23 -3.81 -8.27
CA PRO A 165 12.57 -2.61 -7.52
C PRO A 165 13.26 -1.58 -8.43
N VAL A 166 12.84 -0.30 -8.33
CA VAL A 166 13.39 0.81 -9.11
C VAL A 166 13.98 1.85 -8.16
N PHE A 167 15.30 1.92 -8.09
CA PHE A 167 16.04 2.84 -7.21
C PHE A 167 16.43 4.12 -7.97
N THR A 168 15.55 5.13 -7.91
CA THR A 168 15.68 6.37 -8.73
C THR A 168 16.88 7.24 -8.37
N GLY A 169 17.61 6.92 -7.31
CA GLY A 169 18.89 7.55 -6.96
C GLY A 169 20.07 7.10 -7.82
N ILE A 170 19.97 5.93 -8.49
CA ILE A 170 21.06 5.31 -9.25
C ILE A 170 20.64 4.77 -10.62
N GLN A 171 19.34 4.76 -10.93
CA GLN A 171 18.82 4.25 -12.20
C GLN A 171 17.64 5.10 -12.70
N PRO A 172 17.27 5.02 -13.98
CA PRO A 172 16.13 5.71 -14.53
C PRO A 172 14.83 5.35 -13.82
N ARG A 173 13.88 6.30 -13.80
CA ARG A 173 12.52 6.06 -13.31
C ARG A 173 11.82 5.02 -14.20
N ILE A 174 10.69 4.45 -13.68
CA ILE A 174 9.80 3.61 -14.48
C ILE A 174 9.44 4.34 -15.77
N ASN A 175 9.67 3.67 -16.90
CA ASN A 175 9.41 4.19 -18.24
C ASN A 175 8.91 3.05 -19.14
N ILE A 176 8.49 3.39 -20.35
CA ILE A 176 7.87 2.43 -21.26
C ILE A 176 8.83 1.31 -21.71
N ASN A 177 10.12 1.60 -21.83
CA ASN A 177 11.10 0.59 -22.22
C ASN A 177 11.25 -0.48 -21.14
N LEU A 178 11.28 -0.07 -19.86
CA LEU A 178 11.29 -0.99 -18.74
C LEU A 178 10.02 -1.86 -18.70
N LEU A 179 8.84 -1.27 -18.96
CA LEU A 179 7.60 -2.04 -19.02
C LEU A 179 7.62 -3.03 -20.17
N LYS A 180 8.04 -2.62 -21.37
CA LYS A 180 8.17 -3.50 -22.56
C LYS A 180 9.21 -4.60 -22.38
N GLU A 181 10.25 -4.38 -21.58
CA GLU A 181 11.26 -5.39 -21.27
C GLU A 181 10.75 -6.46 -20.30
N LYS A 182 9.92 -6.06 -19.33
CA LYS A 182 9.54 -6.92 -18.20
C LYS A 182 8.15 -7.54 -18.31
N LEU A 183 7.27 -7.00 -19.14
CA LEU A 183 5.90 -7.48 -19.35
C LEU A 183 5.79 -8.17 -20.70
N ASP A 184 5.00 -9.23 -20.76
CA ASP A 184 4.76 -9.93 -22.02
C ASP A 184 3.97 -9.08 -23.00
N ASP A 185 2.92 -8.40 -22.51
CA ASP A 185 2.07 -7.54 -23.31
C ASP A 185 1.57 -6.35 -22.47
N ILE A 186 2.15 -5.17 -22.73
CA ILE A 186 1.77 -3.93 -22.06
C ILE A 186 0.33 -3.50 -22.34
N TYR A 187 -0.27 -3.95 -23.45
CA TYR A 187 -1.64 -3.60 -23.85
C TYR A 187 -2.69 -4.53 -23.23
N ASN A 188 -2.28 -5.76 -22.88
CA ASN A 188 -3.15 -6.75 -22.27
C ASN A 188 -2.86 -6.97 -20.77
N SER A 189 -2.56 -5.88 -20.06
CA SER A 189 -2.27 -5.87 -18.64
C SER A 189 -3.27 -5.01 -17.86
N ASN A 190 -3.52 -5.34 -16.60
CA ASN A 190 -4.29 -4.52 -15.67
C ASN A 190 -3.35 -3.79 -14.71
N TYR A 191 -3.29 -2.47 -14.80
CA TYR A 191 -2.39 -1.63 -14.02
C TYR A 191 -3.05 -1.10 -12.75
N TYR A 192 -2.34 -1.17 -11.63
CA TYR A 192 -2.71 -0.57 -10.35
C TYR A 192 -1.65 0.47 -10.00
N ILE A 193 -2.02 1.75 -10.02
CA ILE A 193 -1.09 2.86 -9.85
C ILE A 193 -1.32 3.51 -8.49
N ILE A 194 -0.30 3.48 -7.62
CA ILE A 194 -0.42 4.01 -6.26
C ILE A 194 0.86 4.75 -5.87
N GLY A 195 0.70 5.91 -5.26
CA GLY A 195 1.83 6.70 -4.80
C GLY A 195 1.49 8.16 -4.58
N THR A 196 2.49 9.03 -4.71
CA THR A 196 2.29 10.47 -4.67
C THR A 196 1.56 10.98 -5.91
N SER A 197 0.91 12.13 -5.82
CA SER A 197 0.18 12.76 -6.94
C SER A 197 1.07 12.91 -8.20
N ASP A 198 2.33 13.30 -8.03
CA ASP A 198 3.28 13.43 -9.15
C ASP A 198 3.62 12.08 -9.79
N PHE A 199 3.82 11.04 -8.97
CA PHE A 199 4.08 9.69 -9.48
C PHE A 199 2.88 9.17 -10.27
N ILE A 200 1.68 9.30 -9.72
CA ILE A 200 0.43 8.90 -10.37
C ILE A 200 0.25 9.61 -11.70
N LYS A 201 0.43 10.95 -11.71
CA LYS A 201 0.37 11.75 -12.93
C LYS A 201 1.36 11.24 -13.98
N THR A 202 2.61 11.01 -13.59
CA THR A 202 3.67 10.51 -14.49
C THR A 202 3.30 9.13 -15.06
N MET A 203 2.82 8.20 -14.24
CA MET A 203 2.45 6.86 -14.72
C MET A 203 1.22 6.90 -15.63
N LYS A 204 0.22 7.72 -15.32
CA LYS A 204 -0.94 7.92 -16.20
C LYS A 204 -0.51 8.47 -17.56
N THR A 205 0.25 9.56 -17.58
CA THR A 205 0.77 10.13 -18.83
C THR A 205 1.57 9.09 -19.62
N LEU A 206 2.44 8.30 -18.95
CA LEU A 206 3.19 7.21 -19.58
C LEU A 206 2.27 6.19 -20.28
N LEU A 207 1.22 5.74 -19.62
CA LEU A 207 0.29 4.77 -20.20
C LEU A 207 -0.54 5.38 -21.34
N GLU A 208 -1.04 6.60 -21.16
CA GLU A 208 -1.86 7.33 -22.15
C GLU A 208 -1.06 7.66 -23.43
N GLU A 209 0.18 8.14 -23.31
CA GLU A 209 1.07 8.41 -24.44
C GLU A 209 1.46 7.15 -25.24
N ASN A 210 1.38 5.99 -24.59
CA ASN A 210 1.61 4.69 -25.22
C ASN A 210 0.32 3.97 -25.59
N HIS A 211 -0.81 4.68 -25.67
CA HIS A 211 -2.11 4.18 -26.14
C HIS A 211 -2.68 3.01 -25.32
N ILE A 212 -2.34 2.91 -24.02
CA ILE A 212 -2.94 1.94 -23.11
C ILE A 212 -4.31 2.46 -22.66
N ASP A 213 -5.36 1.67 -22.88
CA ASP A 213 -6.75 2.06 -22.61
C ASP A 213 -6.94 2.40 -21.13
N ARG A 214 -7.71 3.48 -20.87
CA ARG A 214 -8.05 3.94 -19.52
C ARG A 214 -8.75 2.87 -18.67
N ASN A 215 -9.46 1.95 -19.28
CA ASN A 215 -10.14 0.85 -18.62
C ASN A 215 -9.17 -0.22 -18.06
N HIS A 216 -7.90 -0.18 -18.46
CA HIS A 216 -6.85 -1.08 -18.01
C HIS A 216 -6.11 -0.61 -16.76
N TYR A 217 -6.42 0.57 -16.21
CA TYR A 217 -5.75 0.99 -15.00
C TYR A 217 -6.66 1.60 -13.93
N LEU A 218 -6.38 1.25 -12.69
CA LEU A 218 -6.96 1.82 -11.49
C LEU A 218 -5.92 2.66 -10.75
N VAL A 219 -6.39 3.73 -10.12
CA VAL A 219 -5.52 4.69 -9.44
C VAL A 219 -6.01 4.90 -8.02
N ASP A 220 -5.10 4.90 -7.06
CA ASP A 220 -5.36 5.37 -5.70
C ASP A 220 -4.31 6.43 -5.31
N ASN A 221 -4.79 7.55 -4.74
CA ASN A 221 -3.96 8.71 -4.46
C ASN A 221 -3.77 8.89 -2.95
N PHE A 222 -2.50 8.98 -2.50
CA PHE A 222 -2.08 9.12 -1.11
C PHE A 222 -1.60 10.54 -0.74
N GLY A 223 -1.90 11.55 -1.51
CA GLY A 223 -1.48 12.92 -1.23
C GLY A 223 -2.35 13.98 -1.84
#